data_1be44157f935f59c30d3cd6aa6c809fc
#
_entry.id   1be44157f935f59c30d3cd6aa6c809fc
#
_cell.length_a   1.000
_cell.length_b   1.000
_cell.length_c   1.000
_cell.angle_alpha   90.00
_cell.angle_beta   90.00
_cell.angle_gamma   90.00
#
_symmetry.space_group_name_H-M   'P 1'
#
loop_
_entity.id
_entity.type
_entity.pdbx_description
1 polymer ?
#
loop_
_entity_poly.entity_id
_entity_poly.type
_entity_poly.pdbx_seq_one_letter_code
_entity_poly.pdbx_strand_id
1 'polypeptide(L)'
;MNFAENSENFCDKAVFSPFPGGTREGKKFFSGAVCLFDSGVGGLSVLFKCREMLPSRKFIYYGDNVRAPYGNLPPEAICRYVSEAAEELAGYFPPALVLACNTAEACCGESLRKKYPFPVLGACPSVLAAGKNGGDGLVLVTRATYESRAFASLLRQAEMRFPAARFYPYPCDSLAGKIEDTLASAPDEFYTAELPTQKFSFVVLGCTHYAHVREAIARRYGCPVYDGAEGLARRLAVTLAAGKTEAGSRGSAEDFFPEENENGVDFSAGKGKEQNLRPCVTTSVPATQNSADFSAETISSDGKVLFLGSGREKNRTFYEHSFARNLS
;
A
#
# COMPACT_ATOMS: atom_id res chain seq x y z
N MET A 1 14.38 62.45 9.92
CA MET A 1 15.25 61.32 10.27
C MET A 1 14.54 60.06 9.81
N ASN A 2 15.15 59.45 8.80
CA ASN A 2 14.67 58.28 8.10
C ASN A 2 14.72 57.03 9.01
N PHE A 3 13.67 56.25 9.02
CA PHE A 3 13.70 54.82 9.24
C PHE A 3 12.81 54.17 8.20
N ALA A 4 13.40 54.00 7.03
CA ALA A 4 13.02 52.99 6.05
C ALA A 4 14.13 51.89 6.10
N GLU A 5 13.75 50.68 5.68
CA GLU A 5 14.60 49.53 5.42
C GLU A 5 14.82 48.56 6.60
N ASN A 6 13.98 47.52 6.66
CA ASN A 6 14.42 46.16 6.51
C ASN A 6 13.22 45.22 6.56
N SER A 7 12.51 45.13 5.43
CA SER A 7 11.63 43.97 5.13
C SER A 7 12.39 43.04 4.16
N GLU A 8 13.45 42.43 4.64
CA GLU A 8 14.09 41.33 3.90
C GLU A 8 13.35 40.03 4.17
N ASN A 9 12.61 39.61 3.17
CA ASN A 9 12.44 38.26 2.66
C ASN A 9 12.88 37.10 3.57
N PHE A 10 11.98 36.64 4.41
CA PHE A 10 12.03 35.33 5.06
C PHE A 10 11.20 34.28 4.29
N CYS A 11 11.27 34.30 2.98
CA CYS A 11 10.61 33.34 2.11
C CYS A 11 11.58 32.79 1.06
N ASP A 12 12.80 32.45 1.50
CA ASP A 12 13.69 31.67 0.62
C ASP A 12 14.60 30.77 1.44
N LYS A 13 14.57 29.51 1.06
CA LYS A 13 15.48 28.44 1.48
C LYS A 13 15.19 27.74 2.82
N ALA A 14 13.99 27.23 3.02
CA ALA A 14 13.92 25.88 3.51
C ALA A 14 14.46 25.00 2.38
N VAL A 15 15.78 24.87 2.32
CA VAL A 15 16.43 23.76 1.62
C VAL A 15 15.93 22.52 2.32
N PHE A 16 14.86 21.93 1.80
CA PHE A 16 14.44 20.58 2.12
C PHE A 16 15.66 19.72 1.83
N SER A 17 16.42 19.39 2.86
CA SER A 17 17.37 18.27 2.76
C SER A 17 16.49 17.07 2.39
N PRO A 18 16.63 16.49 1.20
CA PRO A 18 15.69 15.48 0.74
C PRO A 18 15.73 14.19 1.58
N PHE A 19 16.56 14.12 2.63
CA PHE A 19 16.75 12.92 3.43
C PHE A 19 17.13 13.23 4.89
N PRO A 20 16.15 13.46 5.78
CA PRO A 20 16.43 13.33 7.19
C PRO A 20 16.48 11.84 7.53
N GLY A 21 17.66 11.24 7.64
CA GLY A 21 17.80 10.03 8.42
C GLY A 21 18.61 8.86 7.92
N GLY A 22 19.07 8.84 6.70
CA GLY A 22 19.97 7.75 6.28
C GLY A 22 21.44 8.15 6.40
N THR A 23 22.27 7.30 6.99
CA THR A 23 23.71 7.50 6.88
C THR A 23 24.14 7.43 5.40
N ARG A 24 25.18 8.16 5.00
CA ARG A 24 25.66 8.15 3.62
C ARG A 24 26.04 6.74 3.15
N GLU A 25 26.49 5.90 4.06
CA GLU A 25 26.86 4.50 3.82
C GLU A 25 25.63 3.60 3.66
N GLY A 26 24.61 3.74 4.50
CA GLY A 26 23.35 3.00 4.39
C GLY A 26 22.63 3.30 3.08
N LYS A 27 22.57 4.57 2.66
CA LYS A 27 22.04 4.95 1.35
C LYS A 27 22.76 4.29 0.19
N LYS A 28 24.10 4.25 0.23
CA LYS A 28 24.90 3.59 -0.80
C LYS A 28 24.66 2.08 -0.82
N PHE A 29 24.52 1.45 0.36
CA PHE A 29 24.32 0.00 0.48
C PHE A 29 22.93 -0.45 -0.02
N PHE A 30 21.89 0.35 0.19
CA PHE A 30 20.52 0.07 -0.27
C PHE A 30 20.13 0.78 -1.58
N SER A 31 21.06 1.46 -2.24
CA SER A 31 20.82 2.01 -3.58
C SER A 31 20.40 0.89 -4.54
N GLY A 32 19.32 1.08 -5.29
CA GLY A 32 18.76 0.06 -6.18
C GLY A 32 17.98 -1.06 -5.47
N ALA A 33 17.67 -0.91 -4.18
CA ALA A 33 16.76 -1.81 -3.48
C ALA A 33 15.32 -1.61 -3.95
N VAL A 34 14.50 -2.67 -3.89
CA VAL A 34 13.05 -2.55 -4.11
C VAL A 34 12.43 -1.84 -2.92
N CYS A 35 11.69 -0.77 -3.17
CA CYS A 35 11.02 -0.01 -2.13
C CYS A 35 9.58 -0.46 -1.94
N LEU A 36 9.16 -0.67 -0.68
CA LEU A 36 7.79 -0.93 -0.28
C LEU A 36 7.31 0.18 0.65
N PHE A 37 6.10 0.66 0.41
CA PHE A 37 5.40 1.58 1.30
C PHE A 37 4.15 0.91 1.87
N ASP A 38 3.93 1.07 3.18
CA ASP A 38 2.67 0.77 3.86
C ASP A 38 2.37 1.80 4.95
N SER A 39 1.11 1.90 5.36
CA SER A 39 0.72 2.77 6.47
C SER A 39 1.21 2.28 7.85
N GLY A 40 1.57 0.99 7.98
CA GLY A 40 1.95 0.41 9.25
C GLY A 40 2.62 -0.96 9.14
N VAL A 41 2.20 -1.92 9.98
CA VAL A 41 2.72 -3.30 9.96
C VAL A 41 2.07 -4.17 8.87
N GLY A 42 0.93 -3.74 8.31
CA GLY A 42 0.13 -4.55 7.37
C GLY A 42 0.92 -5.03 6.16
N GLY A 43 1.67 -4.14 5.54
CA GLY A 43 2.47 -4.41 4.35
C GLY A 43 3.63 -5.38 4.55
N LEU A 44 3.95 -5.76 5.77
CA LEU A 44 4.95 -6.82 6.04
C LEU A 44 4.51 -8.16 5.46
N SER A 45 3.21 -8.43 5.34
CA SER A 45 2.66 -9.60 4.63
C SER A 45 3.10 -9.62 3.15
N VAL A 46 3.11 -8.47 2.51
CA VAL A 46 3.60 -8.31 1.13
C VAL A 46 5.11 -8.43 1.06
N LEU A 47 5.84 -7.81 2.00
CA LEU A 47 7.30 -7.90 2.07
C LEU A 47 7.76 -9.36 2.20
N PHE A 48 7.10 -10.18 3.04
CA PHE A 48 7.42 -11.60 3.17
C PHE A 48 7.30 -12.32 1.82
N LYS A 49 6.21 -12.13 1.09
CA LYS A 49 6.02 -12.74 -0.22
C LYS A 49 7.01 -12.23 -1.27
N CYS A 50 7.35 -10.95 -1.25
CA CYS A 50 8.39 -10.41 -2.11
C CYS A 50 9.77 -11.02 -1.80
N ARG A 51 10.12 -11.18 -0.52
CA ARG A 51 11.37 -11.81 -0.08
C ARG A 51 11.46 -13.28 -0.47
N GLU A 52 10.35 -14.02 -0.33
CA GLU A 52 10.24 -15.42 -0.73
C GLU A 52 10.52 -15.59 -2.24
N MET A 53 9.93 -14.75 -3.08
CA MET A 53 10.06 -14.82 -4.53
C MET A 53 11.37 -14.21 -5.08
N LEU A 54 11.96 -13.27 -4.34
CA LEU A 54 13.13 -12.50 -4.76
C LEU A 54 14.22 -12.51 -3.68
N PRO A 55 14.72 -13.70 -3.26
CA PRO A 55 15.58 -13.85 -2.08
C PRO A 55 16.95 -13.16 -2.21
N SER A 56 17.41 -12.90 -3.44
CA SER A 56 18.66 -12.18 -3.71
C SER A 56 18.55 -10.66 -3.70
N ARG A 57 17.32 -10.12 -3.63
CA ARG A 57 17.11 -8.67 -3.65
C ARG A 57 17.19 -8.06 -2.27
N LYS A 58 17.64 -6.81 -2.22
CA LYS A 58 17.50 -5.94 -1.05
C LYS A 58 16.18 -5.18 -1.14
N PHE A 59 15.61 -4.89 0.02
CA PHE A 59 14.34 -4.20 0.15
C PHE A 59 14.48 -3.01 1.10
N ILE A 60 13.68 -1.99 0.86
CA ILE A 60 13.42 -0.91 1.81
C ILE A 60 11.93 -0.96 2.14
N TYR A 61 11.61 -1.08 3.42
CA TYR A 61 10.24 -1.03 3.91
C TYR A 61 10.00 0.27 4.65
N TYR A 62 9.10 1.10 4.13
CA TYR A 62 8.67 2.34 4.77
C TYR A 62 7.30 2.14 5.41
N GLY A 63 7.22 2.24 6.74
CA GLY A 63 5.97 2.14 7.50
C GLY A 63 5.64 3.44 8.21
N ASP A 64 4.47 4.02 7.93
CA ASP A 64 4.00 5.25 8.58
C ASP A 64 3.11 4.96 9.80
N ASN A 65 3.64 4.23 10.77
CA ASN A 65 2.89 3.71 11.92
C ASN A 65 2.30 4.80 12.84
N VAL A 66 2.88 6.01 12.86
CA VAL A 66 2.34 7.12 13.68
C VAL A 66 0.96 7.56 13.17
N ARG A 67 0.71 7.40 11.86
CA ARG A 67 -0.57 7.78 11.23
C ARG A 67 -1.43 6.57 10.85
N ALA A 68 -0.95 5.35 11.19
CA ALA A 68 -1.70 4.12 10.93
C ALA A 68 -2.94 4.02 11.85
N PRO A 69 -4.03 3.38 11.37
CA PRO A 69 -4.25 2.92 10.01
C PRO A 69 -4.80 4.04 9.09
N TYR A 70 -4.45 4.04 7.82
CA TYR A 70 -4.92 5.05 6.85
C TYR A 70 -6.40 4.94 6.49
N GLY A 71 -7.05 3.82 6.84
CA GLY A 71 -8.39 3.50 6.40
C GLY A 71 -9.47 4.52 6.76
N ASN A 72 -9.24 5.35 7.80
CA ASN A 72 -10.16 6.35 8.31
C ASN A 72 -9.69 7.79 8.06
N LEU A 73 -8.59 7.97 7.31
CA LEU A 73 -8.06 9.30 6.97
C LEU A 73 -8.71 9.85 5.69
N PRO A 74 -8.79 11.18 5.55
CA PRO A 74 -9.22 11.83 4.31
C PRO A 74 -8.25 11.51 3.16
N PRO A 75 -8.76 11.30 1.92
CA PRO A 75 -7.92 10.96 0.75
C PRO A 75 -6.77 11.96 0.50
N GLU A 76 -7.00 13.26 0.72
CA GLU A 76 -6.00 14.30 0.53
C GLU A 76 -4.83 14.16 1.52
N ALA A 77 -5.13 13.81 2.78
CA ALA A 77 -4.10 13.54 3.78
C ALA A 77 -3.30 12.28 3.43
N ILE A 78 -3.99 11.20 3.00
CA ILE A 78 -3.35 9.97 2.54
C ILE A 78 -2.39 10.28 1.40
N CYS A 79 -2.85 10.99 0.35
CA CYS A 79 -2.04 11.31 -0.81
C CYS A 79 -0.82 12.16 -0.46
N ARG A 80 -0.95 13.11 0.46
CA ARG A 80 0.19 13.91 0.96
C ARG A 80 1.23 13.02 1.63
N TYR A 81 0.84 12.20 2.60
CA TYR A 81 1.76 11.34 3.34
C TYR A 81 2.46 10.30 2.46
N VAL A 82 1.71 9.69 1.55
CA VAL A 82 2.27 8.73 0.58
C VAL A 82 3.25 9.42 -0.37
N SER A 83 2.96 10.66 -0.79
CA SER A 83 3.86 11.42 -1.67
C SER A 83 5.17 11.79 -0.97
N GLU A 84 5.12 12.22 0.30
CA GLU A 84 6.29 12.50 1.13
C GLU A 84 7.18 11.25 1.27
N ALA A 85 6.59 10.09 1.60
CA ALA A 85 7.31 8.83 1.71
C ALA A 85 7.89 8.36 0.36
N ALA A 86 7.13 8.51 -0.73
CA ALA A 86 7.58 8.13 -2.06
C ALA A 86 8.75 8.98 -2.55
N GLU A 87 8.80 10.27 -2.19
CA GLU A 87 9.95 11.15 -2.46
C GLU A 87 11.21 10.69 -1.73
N GLU A 88 11.08 10.33 -0.45
CA GLU A 88 12.19 9.77 0.32
C GLU A 88 12.69 8.47 -0.31
N LEU A 89 11.79 7.55 -0.64
CA LEU A 89 12.11 6.27 -1.24
C LEU A 89 12.73 6.39 -2.65
N ALA A 90 12.29 7.37 -3.45
CA ALA A 90 12.85 7.63 -4.77
C ALA A 90 14.36 7.98 -4.73
N GLY A 91 14.84 8.55 -3.63
CA GLY A 91 16.25 8.84 -3.45
C GLY A 91 17.16 7.62 -3.28
N TYR A 92 16.61 6.43 -3.16
CA TYR A 92 17.36 5.18 -3.21
C TYR A 92 17.44 4.58 -4.63
N PHE A 93 16.92 5.29 -5.65
CA PHE A 93 16.89 4.85 -7.04
C PHE A 93 16.30 3.44 -7.22
N PRO A 94 15.08 3.21 -6.74
CA PRO A 94 14.50 1.88 -6.74
C PRO A 94 14.19 1.40 -8.16
N PRO A 95 14.37 0.10 -8.45
CA PRO A 95 13.93 -0.50 -9.70
C PRO A 95 12.39 -0.63 -9.77
N ALA A 96 11.70 -0.54 -8.64
CA ALA A 96 10.26 -0.46 -8.51
C ALA A 96 9.86 0.06 -7.10
N LEU A 97 8.73 0.76 -7.02
CA LEU A 97 8.04 1.10 -5.78
C LEU A 97 6.78 0.25 -5.66
N VAL A 98 6.61 -0.43 -4.53
CA VAL A 98 5.42 -1.23 -4.21
C VAL A 98 4.58 -0.48 -3.17
N LEU A 99 3.38 -0.09 -3.52
CA LEU A 99 2.37 0.39 -2.57
C LEU A 99 1.68 -0.84 -1.97
N ALA A 100 2.20 -1.33 -0.85
CA ALA A 100 1.64 -2.49 -0.18
C ALA A 100 0.26 -2.17 0.44
N CYS A 101 0.05 -0.93 0.88
CA CYS A 101 -1.21 -0.47 1.46
C CYS A 101 -2.31 -0.33 0.40
N ASN A 102 -3.40 -1.12 0.49
CA ASN A 102 -4.55 -1.03 -0.41
C ASN A 102 -5.20 0.38 -0.41
N THR A 103 -5.26 1.02 0.76
CA THR A 103 -5.82 2.37 0.90
C THR A 103 -4.98 3.40 0.16
N ALA A 104 -3.65 3.34 0.31
CA ALA A 104 -2.72 4.22 -0.39
C ALA A 104 -2.80 4.02 -1.92
N GLU A 105 -2.86 2.78 -2.39
CA GLU A 105 -3.04 2.47 -3.81
C GLU A 105 -4.35 3.04 -4.34
N ALA A 106 -5.46 2.79 -3.64
CA ALA A 106 -6.78 3.23 -4.07
C ALA A 106 -6.93 4.75 -4.16
N CYS A 107 -6.22 5.51 -3.30
CA CYS A 107 -6.29 6.98 -3.25
C CYS A 107 -5.31 7.64 -4.23
N CYS A 108 -4.07 7.17 -4.33
CA CYS A 108 -3.00 7.91 -5.01
C CYS A 108 -2.08 7.09 -5.92
N GLY A 109 -2.31 5.80 -6.11
CA GLY A 109 -1.48 4.94 -6.95
C GLY A 109 -1.35 5.44 -8.39
N GLU A 110 -2.45 5.91 -9.00
CA GLU A 110 -2.44 6.45 -10.37
C GLU A 110 -1.56 7.71 -10.50
N SER A 111 -1.64 8.63 -9.53
CA SER A 111 -0.85 9.86 -9.56
C SER A 111 0.65 9.58 -9.41
N LEU A 112 1.03 8.59 -8.58
CA LEU A 112 2.42 8.19 -8.41
C LEU A 112 2.98 7.51 -9.66
N ARG A 113 2.20 6.68 -10.34
CA ARG A 113 2.58 6.09 -11.64
C ARG A 113 2.88 7.14 -12.71
N LYS A 114 2.14 8.26 -12.70
CA LYS A 114 2.39 9.40 -13.61
C LYS A 114 3.63 10.21 -13.21
N LYS A 115 3.94 10.28 -11.91
CA LYS A 115 5.03 11.12 -11.37
C LYS A 115 6.40 10.48 -11.52
N TYR A 116 6.53 9.17 -11.29
CA TYR A 116 7.83 8.51 -11.23
C TYR A 116 8.18 7.76 -12.51
N PRO A 117 9.48 7.76 -12.92
CA PRO A 117 9.94 7.07 -14.14
C PRO A 117 10.12 5.56 -13.96
N PHE A 118 10.08 5.06 -12.73
CA PHE A 118 10.17 3.65 -12.41
C PHE A 118 8.76 3.06 -12.16
N PRO A 119 8.59 1.74 -12.31
CA PRO A 119 7.32 1.07 -12.05
C PRO A 119 6.79 1.31 -10.63
N VAL A 120 5.52 1.68 -10.51
CA VAL A 120 4.78 1.77 -9.24
C VAL A 120 3.68 0.73 -9.26
N LEU A 121 3.84 -0.31 -8.44
CA LEU A 121 2.92 -1.44 -8.32
C LEU A 121 2.12 -1.31 -7.03
N GLY A 122 0.80 -1.49 -7.09
CA GLY A 122 -0.05 -1.34 -5.91
C GLY A 122 -0.84 -2.59 -5.54
N ALA A 123 -1.13 -2.74 -4.26
CA ALA A 123 -2.01 -3.76 -3.74
C ALA A 123 -3.47 -3.46 -4.10
N CYS A 124 -4.20 -4.48 -4.48
CA CYS A 124 -5.64 -4.38 -4.67
C CYS A 124 -6.34 -5.63 -4.09
N PRO A 125 -7.60 -5.53 -3.68
CA PRO A 125 -8.37 -6.69 -3.23
C PRO A 125 -8.45 -7.77 -4.30
N SER A 126 -8.19 -9.02 -3.93
CA SER A 126 -8.08 -10.17 -4.86
C SER A 126 -9.44 -10.68 -5.36
N VAL A 127 -10.39 -9.79 -5.65
CA VAL A 127 -11.75 -10.15 -6.09
C VAL A 127 -11.77 -10.91 -7.42
N LEU A 128 -10.84 -10.58 -8.35
CA LEU A 128 -10.74 -11.28 -9.64
C LEU A 128 -10.26 -12.73 -9.48
N ALA A 129 -9.36 -12.98 -8.52
CA ALA A 129 -8.91 -14.34 -8.23
C ALA A 129 -9.99 -15.14 -7.50
N ALA A 130 -10.66 -14.53 -6.52
CA ALA A 130 -11.68 -15.16 -5.70
C ALA A 130 -12.96 -15.48 -6.50
N GLY A 131 -13.37 -14.59 -7.41
CA GLY A 131 -14.61 -14.74 -8.20
C GLY A 131 -14.62 -15.91 -9.17
N LYS A 132 -13.48 -16.47 -9.54
CA LYS A 132 -13.38 -17.61 -10.48
C LYS A 132 -14.22 -18.82 -10.06
N ASN A 133 -14.39 -19.05 -8.77
CA ASN A 133 -15.12 -20.19 -8.23
C ASN A 133 -16.63 -19.96 -8.06
N GLY A 134 -17.10 -18.74 -8.33
CA GLY A 134 -18.51 -18.35 -8.11
C GLY A 134 -18.91 -18.28 -6.63
N GLY A 135 -20.17 -18.05 -6.38
CA GLY A 135 -20.76 -18.01 -5.03
C GLY A 135 -20.71 -16.63 -4.36
N ASP A 136 -21.16 -16.55 -3.11
CA ASP A 136 -21.26 -15.31 -2.34
C ASP A 136 -19.94 -15.04 -1.60
N GLY A 137 -19.30 -13.92 -1.88
CA GLY A 137 -18.00 -13.53 -1.33
C GLY A 137 -18.05 -12.30 -0.45
N LEU A 138 -17.57 -12.41 0.79
CA LEU A 138 -17.36 -11.27 1.66
C LEU A 138 -16.07 -10.58 1.27
N VAL A 139 -16.11 -9.25 1.03
CA VAL A 139 -14.92 -8.45 0.70
C VAL A 139 -14.66 -7.46 1.83
N LEU A 140 -13.73 -7.80 2.72
CA LEU A 140 -13.33 -6.96 3.85
C LEU A 140 -12.39 -5.86 3.37
N VAL A 141 -12.77 -4.60 3.52
CA VAL A 141 -11.98 -3.42 3.09
C VAL A 141 -11.98 -2.34 4.17
N THR A 142 -11.08 -1.37 4.06
CA THR A 142 -11.16 -0.15 4.88
C THR A 142 -12.20 0.82 4.32
N ARG A 143 -12.66 1.78 5.12
CA ARG A 143 -13.63 2.81 4.69
C ARG A 143 -13.12 3.56 3.46
N ALA A 144 -11.89 4.07 3.50
CA ALA A 144 -11.32 4.82 2.38
C ALA A 144 -11.19 3.97 1.10
N THR A 145 -10.87 2.67 1.21
CA THR A 145 -10.88 1.76 0.05
C THR A 145 -12.30 1.58 -0.48
N TYR A 146 -13.27 1.34 0.40
CA TYR A 146 -14.69 1.14 0.05
C TYR A 146 -15.25 2.33 -0.76
N GLU A 147 -14.94 3.55 -0.35
CA GLU A 147 -15.43 4.78 -0.97
C GLU A 147 -14.66 5.17 -2.24
N SER A 148 -13.56 4.48 -2.55
CA SER A 148 -12.71 4.80 -3.70
C SER A 148 -13.34 4.42 -5.04
N ARG A 149 -13.09 5.24 -6.08
CA ARG A 149 -13.48 4.94 -7.46
C ARG A 149 -12.75 3.71 -8.00
N ALA A 150 -11.50 3.49 -7.59
CA ALA A 150 -10.68 2.35 -7.99
C ALA A 150 -11.32 1.03 -7.54
N PHE A 151 -11.75 0.94 -6.29
CA PHE A 151 -12.41 -0.26 -5.78
C PHE A 151 -13.78 -0.49 -6.44
N ALA A 152 -14.58 0.55 -6.61
CA ALA A 152 -15.86 0.44 -7.32
C ALA A 152 -15.69 -0.05 -8.78
N SER A 153 -14.63 0.40 -9.47
CA SER A 153 -14.28 -0.09 -10.80
C SER A 153 -13.86 -1.55 -10.78
N LEU A 154 -13.00 -1.93 -9.84
CA LEU A 154 -12.53 -3.31 -9.67
C LEU A 154 -13.68 -4.30 -9.40
N LEU A 155 -14.65 -3.92 -8.56
CA LEU A 155 -15.83 -4.75 -8.30
C LEU A 155 -16.68 -4.94 -9.57
N ARG A 156 -16.96 -3.87 -10.31
CA ARG A 156 -17.70 -3.97 -11.58
C ARG A 156 -17.01 -4.89 -12.58
N GLN A 157 -15.68 -4.81 -12.70
CA GLN A 157 -14.91 -5.72 -13.56
C GLN A 157 -15.06 -7.18 -13.11
N ALA A 158 -14.99 -7.42 -11.78
CA ALA A 158 -15.14 -8.77 -11.24
C ALA A 158 -16.55 -9.33 -11.47
N GLU A 159 -17.60 -8.54 -11.25
CA GLU A 159 -19.00 -8.91 -11.49
C GLU A 159 -19.28 -9.22 -12.96
N MET A 160 -18.77 -8.40 -13.88
CA MET A 160 -18.89 -8.65 -15.32
C MET A 160 -18.15 -9.93 -15.75
N ARG A 161 -16.95 -10.15 -15.22
CA ARG A 161 -16.11 -11.30 -15.60
C ARG A 161 -16.59 -12.62 -14.97
N PHE A 162 -17.18 -12.58 -13.79
CA PHE A 162 -17.62 -13.73 -13.01
C PHE A 162 -19.09 -13.61 -12.57
N PRO A 163 -20.06 -13.73 -13.49
CA PRO A 163 -21.48 -13.51 -13.17
C PRO A 163 -22.06 -14.53 -12.18
N ALA A 164 -21.35 -15.64 -11.94
CA ALA A 164 -21.72 -16.63 -10.92
C ALA A 164 -21.22 -16.25 -9.51
N ALA A 165 -20.40 -15.20 -9.37
CA ALA A 165 -19.94 -14.68 -8.11
C ALA A 165 -20.71 -13.40 -7.73
N ARG A 166 -21.08 -13.29 -6.45
CA ARG A 166 -21.63 -12.06 -5.87
C ARG A 166 -20.69 -11.55 -4.80
N PHE A 167 -20.35 -10.27 -4.85
CA PHE A 167 -19.43 -9.67 -3.91
C PHE A 167 -20.18 -8.79 -2.91
N TYR A 168 -19.91 -8.99 -1.62
CA TYR A 168 -20.48 -8.24 -0.51
C TYR A 168 -19.38 -7.43 0.18
N PRO A 169 -19.13 -6.18 -0.28
CA PRO A 169 -18.13 -5.32 0.35
C PRO A 169 -18.56 -4.93 1.76
N TYR A 170 -17.65 -5.07 2.70
CA TYR A 170 -17.87 -4.71 4.09
C TYR A 170 -16.72 -3.85 4.60
N PRO A 171 -16.96 -2.56 4.92
CA PRO A 171 -15.94 -1.68 5.48
C PRO A 171 -15.72 -2.02 6.95
N CYS A 172 -14.45 -2.36 7.30
CA CYS A 172 -14.03 -2.67 8.65
C CYS A 172 -13.26 -1.48 9.23
N ASP A 173 -13.91 -0.61 9.98
CA ASP A 173 -13.32 0.63 10.47
C ASP A 173 -12.34 0.40 11.64
N SER A 174 -12.52 -0.65 12.45
CA SER A 174 -11.74 -0.95 13.65
C SER A 174 -10.65 -2.00 13.45
N LEU A 175 -10.81 -2.94 12.51
CA LEU A 175 -9.98 -4.15 12.44
C LEU A 175 -8.50 -3.85 12.21
N ALA A 176 -8.17 -2.91 11.33
CA ALA A 176 -6.78 -2.55 11.07
C ALA A 176 -6.11 -1.93 12.31
N GLY A 177 -6.81 -1.07 13.06
CA GLY A 177 -6.35 -0.52 14.34
C GLY A 177 -6.12 -1.61 15.39
N LYS A 178 -7.07 -2.52 15.56
CA LYS A 178 -6.92 -3.66 16.48
C LYS A 178 -5.66 -4.48 16.18
N ILE A 179 -5.32 -4.67 14.90
CA ILE A 179 -4.13 -5.41 14.49
C ILE A 179 -2.85 -4.60 14.76
N GLU A 180 -2.85 -3.30 14.47
CA GLU A 180 -1.72 -2.41 14.78
C GLU A 180 -1.41 -2.37 16.29
N ASP A 181 -2.43 -2.31 17.12
CA ASP A 181 -2.28 -2.19 18.57
C ASP A 181 -1.78 -3.49 19.23
N THR A 182 -2.24 -4.63 18.71
CA THR A 182 -1.95 -5.95 19.32
C THR A 182 -0.89 -6.75 18.57
N LEU A 183 -0.44 -6.26 17.39
CA LEU A 183 0.44 -7.01 16.48
C LEU A 183 -0.08 -8.44 16.20
N ALA A 184 -1.40 -8.57 16.04
CA ALA A 184 -2.12 -9.82 15.83
C ALA A 184 -1.92 -10.89 16.92
N SER A 185 -1.66 -10.48 18.17
CA SER A 185 -1.41 -11.39 19.31
C SER A 185 -2.63 -11.67 20.18
N ALA A 186 -3.77 -10.99 19.94
CA ALA A 186 -4.99 -11.22 20.70
C ALA A 186 -5.75 -12.48 20.23
N PRO A 187 -6.71 -13.00 21.02
CA PRO A 187 -7.56 -14.12 20.62
C PRO A 187 -8.39 -13.84 19.35
N ASP A 188 -8.75 -14.87 18.61
CA ASP A 188 -9.51 -14.79 17.34
C ASP A 188 -10.78 -13.95 17.46
N GLU A 189 -11.53 -14.12 18.55
CA GLU A 189 -12.79 -13.42 18.79
C GLU A 189 -12.60 -11.91 18.84
N PHE A 190 -11.46 -11.44 19.33
CA PHE A 190 -11.15 -10.01 19.38
C PHE A 190 -11.15 -9.37 17.98
N TYR A 191 -10.68 -10.10 16.97
CA TYR A 191 -10.63 -9.62 15.58
C TYR A 191 -11.92 -9.88 14.80
N THR A 192 -12.65 -10.93 15.16
CA THR A 192 -13.75 -11.41 14.33
C THR A 192 -15.14 -11.06 14.86
N ALA A 193 -15.29 -10.60 16.11
CA ALA A 193 -16.58 -10.35 16.75
C ALA A 193 -17.49 -9.36 15.98
N GLU A 194 -16.90 -8.34 15.33
CA GLU A 194 -17.66 -7.30 14.60
C GLU A 194 -17.90 -7.67 13.13
N LEU A 195 -17.38 -8.79 12.65
CA LEU A 195 -17.55 -9.22 11.26
C LEU A 195 -18.94 -9.82 11.05
N PRO A 196 -19.50 -9.75 9.81
CA PRO A 196 -20.80 -10.32 9.48
C PRO A 196 -20.95 -11.78 9.92
N THR A 197 -22.16 -12.17 10.39
CA THR A 197 -22.42 -13.52 10.90
C THR A 197 -22.91 -14.49 9.85
N GLN A 198 -23.34 -14.00 8.68
CA GLN A 198 -23.83 -14.84 7.59
C GLN A 198 -22.71 -15.71 6.99
N LYS A 199 -23.10 -16.80 6.32
CA LYS A 199 -22.17 -17.67 5.62
C LYS A 199 -21.79 -17.10 4.26
N PHE A 200 -20.52 -17.29 3.90
CA PHE A 200 -19.99 -16.93 2.59
C PHE A 200 -19.28 -18.12 1.95
N SER A 201 -19.20 -18.13 0.62
CA SER A 201 -18.46 -19.12 -0.15
C SER A 201 -16.97 -18.85 -0.15
N PHE A 202 -16.58 -17.56 0.03
CA PHE A 202 -15.19 -17.13 0.14
C PHE A 202 -15.11 -15.76 0.84
N VAL A 203 -13.91 -15.43 1.34
CA VAL A 203 -13.60 -14.10 1.90
C VAL A 203 -12.41 -13.51 1.16
N VAL A 204 -12.47 -12.22 0.85
CA VAL A 204 -11.36 -11.44 0.28
C VAL A 204 -10.88 -10.41 1.32
N LEU A 205 -9.59 -10.43 1.60
CA LEU A 205 -8.91 -9.47 2.47
C LEU A 205 -8.40 -8.30 1.64
N GLY A 206 -9.15 -7.20 1.66
CA GLY A 206 -8.84 -5.99 0.92
C GLY A 206 -8.03 -4.94 1.72
N CYS A 207 -7.33 -5.38 2.76
CA CYS A 207 -6.39 -4.60 3.53
C CYS A 207 -5.23 -5.49 3.94
N THR A 208 -4.00 -4.97 3.87
CA THR A 208 -2.77 -5.71 4.22
C THR A 208 -2.74 -6.15 5.68
N HIS A 209 -3.31 -5.36 6.58
CA HIS A 209 -3.41 -5.72 8.00
C HIS A 209 -4.19 -7.02 8.21
N TYR A 210 -5.29 -7.22 7.46
CA TYR A 210 -6.17 -8.38 7.67
C TYR A 210 -5.48 -9.71 7.37
N ALA A 211 -4.40 -9.70 6.56
CA ALA A 211 -3.60 -10.89 6.30
C ALA A 211 -2.95 -11.47 7.58
N HIS A 212 -2.65 -10.63 8.58
CA HIS A 212 -2.06 -11.08 9.85
C HIS A 212 -3.04 -11.86 10.74
N VAL A 213 -4.35 -11.73 10.49
CA VAL A 213 -5.42 -12.46 11.19
C VAL A 213 -6.21 -13.37 10.23
N ARG A 214 -5.60 -13.72 9.10
CA ARG A 214 -6.17 -14.59 8.06
C ARG A 214 -6.73 -15.88 8.64
N GLU A 215 -5.98 -16.54 9.53
CA GLU A 215 -6.35 -17.81 10.12
C GLU A 215 -7.58 -17.68 11.03
N ALA A 216 -7.68 -16.60 11.80
CA ALA A 216 -8.86 -16.30 12.61
C ALA A 216 -10.11 -16.13 11.74
N ILE A 217 -9.98 -15.40 10.62
CA ILE A 217 -11.06 -15.20 9.64
C ILE A 217 -11.43 -16.53 8.96
N ALA A 218 -10.44 -17.34 8.58
CA ALA A 218 -10.67 -18.64 7.96
C ALA A 218 -11.43 -19.60 8.90
N ARG A 219 -11.04 -19.65 10.18
CA ARG A 219 -11.76 -20.45 11.20
C ARG A 219 -13.20 -20.00 11.39
N ARG A 220 -13.43 -18.68 11.41
CA ARG A 220 -14.79 -18.12 11.59
C ARG A 220 -15.74 -18.50 10.46
N TYR A 221 -15.29 -18.41 9.22
CA TYR A 221 -16.18 -18.60 8.06
C TYR A 221 -16.12 -20.03 7.46
N GLY A 222 -15.07 -20.79 7.75
CA GLY A 222 -14.91 -22.15 7.23
C GLY A 222 -14.83 -22.22 5.70
N CYS A 223 -14.35 -21.16 5.04
CA CYS A 223 -14.28 -21.06 3.58
C CYS A 223 -12.91 -20.50 3.14
N PRO A 224 -12.57 -20.58 1.83
CA PRO A 224 -11.33 -20.03 1.29
C PRO A 224 -11.22 -18.52 1.57
N VAL A 225 -10.01 -18.08 1.96
CA VAL A 225 -9.66 -16.68 2.21
C VAL A 225 -8.59 -16.25 1.23
N TYR A 226 -8.82 -15.15 0.54
CA TYR A 226 -7.93 -14.60 -0.49
C TYR A 226 -7.34 -13.27 -0.03
N ASP A 227 -6.03 -13.08 -0.19
CA ASP A 227 -5.35 -11.79 -0.04
C ASP A 227 -4.53 -11.46 -1.29
N GLY A 228 -4.05 -10.22 -1.38
CA GLY A 228 -3.34 -9.72 -2.56
C GLY A 228 -1.82 -9.87 -2.52
N ALA A 229 -1.24 -10.35 -1.42
CA ALA A 229 0.21 -10.29 -1.21
C ALA A 229 1.00 -11.12 -2.24
N GLU A 230 0.60 -12.37 -2.47
CA GLU A 230 1.26 -13.24 -3.44
C GLU A 230 1.13 -12.70 -4.87
N GLY A 231 -0.07 -12.25 -5.28
CA GLY A 231 -0.31 -11.68 -6.60
C GLY A 231 0.53 -10.44 -6.86
N LEU A 232 0.68 -9.57 -5.86
CA LEU A 232 1.52 -8.38 -5.95
C LEU A 232 3.01 -8.74 -6.05
N ALA A 233 3.49 -9.70 -5.26
CA ALA A 233 4.87 -10.18 -5.31
C ALA A 233 5.20 -10.83 -6.67
N ARG A 234 4.28 -11.60 -7.27
CA ARG A 234 4.43 -12.15 -8.62
C ARG A 234 4.53 -11.06 -9.68
N ARG A 235 3.67 -10.04 -9.64
CA ARG A 235 3.75 -8.89 -10.54
C ARG A 235 5.08 -8.18 -10.40
N LEU A 236 5.57 -7.95 -9.19
CA LEU A 236 6.89 -7.37 -8.96
C LEU A 236 8.00 -8.20 -9.61
N ALA A 237 8.00 -9.53 -9.41
CA ALA A 237 9.01 -10.41 -9.99
C ALA A 237 9.03 -10.35 -11.52
N VAL A 238 7.86 -10.37 -12.16
CA VAL A 238 7.71 -10.24 -13.62
C VAL A 238 8.20 -8.87 -14.10
N THR A 239 7.80 -7.78 -13.45
CA THR A 239 8.22 -6.41 -13.78
C THR A 239 9.75 -6.28 -13.73
N LEU A 240 10.39 -6.80 -12.68
CA LEU A 240 11.84 -6.73 -12.53
C LEU A 240 12.60 -7.63 -13.52
N ALA A 241 11.98 -8.72 -13.98
CA ALA A 241 12.55 -9.56 -15.03
C ALA A 241 12.48 -8.87 -16.40
N ALA A 242 11.35 -8.26 -16.74
CA ALA A 242 11.15 -7.52 -17.99
C ALA A 242 12.09 -6.31 -18.10
N GLY A 243 12.27 -5.53 -17.02
CA GLY A 243 13.18 -4.39 -17.00
C GLY A 243 14.66 -4.73 -17.20
N LYS A 244 15.04 -6.01 -17.13
CA LYS A 244 16.38 -6.48 -17.49
C LYS A 244 16.55 -6.67 -19.01
N THR A 245 15.46 -6.80 -19.75
CA THR A 245 15.49 -7.06 -21.19
C THR A 245 15.33 -5.79 -22.04
N GLU A 246 14.82 -4.71 -21.46
CA GLU A 246 14.54 -3.45 -22.19
C GLU A 246 14.96 -2.22 -21.37
N ALA A 247 16.17 -1.74 -21.61
CA ALA A 247 16.48 -0.34 -21.37
C ALA A 247 15.81 0.48 -22.48
N GLY A 248 14.46 0.60 -22.47
CA GLY A 248 13.85 1.43 -23.49
C GLY A 248 12.39 1.32 -23.85
N SER A 249 11.47 0.69 -23.12
CA SER A 249 10.05 0.87 -23.44
C SER A 249 9.17 1.03 -22.19
N ARG A 250 8.38 2.11 -22.19
CA ARG A 250 7.37 2.43 -21.18
C ARG A 250 6.13 1.58 -21.47
N GLY A 251 5.87 0.53 -20.69
CA GLY A 251 4.61 -0.22 -20.71
C GLY A 251 3.52 0.54 -19.95
N SER A 252 2.34 0.69 -20.54
CA SER A 252 1.14 1.23 -19.90
C SER A 252 0.56 0.21 -18.91
N ALA A 253 -0.20 0.69 -17.92
CA ALA A 253 -0.79 -0.14 -16.87
C ALA A 253 -1.83 -1.17 -17.38
N GLU A 254 -2.20 -1.12 -18.65
CA GLU A 254 -3.18 -2.00 -19.31
C GLU A 254 -2.60 -3.34 -19.73
N ASP A 255 -1.27 -3.47 -19.85
CA ASP A 255 -0.59 -4.68 -20.34
C ASP A 255 -0.42 -5.79 -19.27
N PHE A 256 -0.92 -5.61 -18.04
CA PHE A 256 -0.67 -6.53 -16.93
C PHE A 256 -1.81 -7.51 -16.60
N PHE A 257 -2.87 -7.52 -17.39
CA PHE A 257 -3.84 -8.61 -17.37
C PHE A 257 -3.60 -9.48 -18.61
N PRO A 258 -3.22 -10.76 -18.48
CA PRO A 258 -3.15 -11.61 -19.65
C PRO A 258 -4.55 -11.71 -20.23
N GLU A 259 -4.77 -11.01 -21.37
CA GLU A 259 -5.91 -11.25 -22.22
C GLU A 259 -5.71 -12.65 -22.86
N GLU A 260 -6.47 -13.61 -22.39
CA GLU A 260 -6.86 -14.69 -23.29
C GLU A 260 -7.92 -14.09 -24.22
N ASN A 261 -7.52 -13.81 -25.45
CA ASN A 261 -8.36 -13.37 -26.53
C ASN A 261 -9.58 -14.27 -26.70
N GLU A 262 -10.80 -13.68 -26.69
CA GLU A 262 -11.72 -13.83 -27.80
C GLU A 262 -12.88 -12.81 -27.66
N ASN A 263 -13.07 -12.03 -28.74
CA ASN A 263 -14.19 -11.21 -29.13
C ASN A 263 -14.23 -9.77 -28.58
N GLY A 264 -13.88 -8.86 -29.50
CA GLY A 264 -13.90 -7.43 -29.38
C GLY A 264 -15.27 -6.81 -29.10
N VAL A 265 -15.26 -5.79 -28.24
CA VAL A 265 -16.23 -4.69 -28.23
C VAL A 265 -15.46 -3.39 -28.05
N ASP A 266 -15.51 -2.57 -29.08
CA ASP A 266 -14.99 -1.22 -29.18
C ASP A 266 -15.81 -0.26 -28.28
N PHE A 267 -15.16 0.45 -27.37
CA PHE A 267 -15.75 1.57 -26.63
C PHE A 267 -14.97 2.85 -26.88
N SER A 268 -15.31 3.51 -27.99
CA SER A 268 -14.93 4.90 -28.24
C SER A 268 -15.88 5.88 -27.53
N ALA A 269 -15.26 6.77 -26.74
CA ALA A 269 -15.60 8.16 -26.44
C ALA A 269 -16.99 8.51 -25.87
N GLY A 270 -17.00 8.82 -24.56
CA GLY A 270 -17.97 9.72 -23.93
C GLY A 270 -17.27 10.93 -23.32
N LYS A 271 -17.30 12.09 -23.99
CA LYS A 271 -16.84 13.38 -23.46
C LYS A 271 -17.77 13.84 -22.33
N GLY A 272 -17.29 13.85 -21.10
CA GLY A 272 -17.95 14.42 -19.91
C GLY A 272 -17.28 15.74 -19.51
N LYS A 273 -18.10 16.77 -19.37
CA LYS A 273 -17.79 18.18 -19.12
C LYS A 273 -16.97 18.40 -17.83
N GLU A 274 -15.95 19.26 -17.93
CA GLU A 274 -15.25 19.87 -16.81
C GLU A 274 -16.24 20.65 -15.93
N GLN A 275 -16.30 20.32 -14.64
CA GLN A 275 -16.91 21.16 -13.62
C GLN A 275 -15.82 21.80 -12.77
N ASN A 276 -15.79 23.13 -12.80
CA ASN A 276 -14.95 24.01 -12.01
C ASN A 276 -15.02 23.71 -10.52
N LEU A 277 -13.91 23.28 -9.95
CA LEU A 277 -13.70 23.19 -8.49
C LEU A 277 -13.20 24.52 -7.97
N ARG A 278 -13.98 25.16 -7.10
CA ARG A 278 -13.58 26.34 -6.33
C ARG A 278 -12.53 25.94 -5.28
N PRO A 279 -11.57 26.83 -4.93
CA PRO A 279 -10.56 26.53 -3.93
C PRO A 279 -11.19 26.43 -2.53
N CYS A 280 -10.90 25.34 -1.83
CA CYS A 280 -11.31 25.11 -0.45
C CYS A 280 -10.43 25.90 0.51
N VAL A 281 -11.06 26.61 1.42
CA VAL A 281 -10.45 27.42 2.48
C VAL A 281 -9.70 26.50 3.45
N THR A 282 -8.42 26.77 3.65
CA THR A 282 -7.55 26.09 4.61
C THR A 282 -7.94 26.43 6.04
N THR A 283 -8.56 25.51 6.76
CA THR A 283 -8.58 25.55 8.23
C THR A 283 -7.33 24.83 8.75
N SER A 284 -6.44 25.59 9.39
CA SER A 284 -5.24 25.11 10.04
C SER A 284 -5.60 24.20 11.22
N VAL A 285 -5.28 22.91 11.11
CA VAL A 285 -5.23 21.98 12.24
C VAL A 285 -3.89 22.20 12.94
N PRO A 286 -3.84 22.40 14.28
CA PRO A 286 -2.57 22.62 14.98
C PRO A 286 -1.69 21.37 14.87
N ALA A 287 -0.46 21.60 14.39
CA ALA A 287 0.59 20.61 14.37
C ALA A 287 1.02 20.32 15.82
N THR A 288 0.58 19.21 16.38
CA THR A 288 1.23 18.63 17.56
C THR A 288 2.58 18.11 17.11
N GLN A 289 3.62 18.87 17.42
CA GLN A 289 5.01 18.49 17.29
C GLN A 289 5.30 17.29 18.21
N ASN A 290 5.29 16.09 17.64
CA ASN A 290 6.14 15.00 18.13
C ASN A 290 7.28 14.89 17.13
N SER A 291 8.40 15.52 17.43
CA SER A 291 9.69 15.28 16.77
C SER A 291 10.15 13.87 17.12
N ALA A 292 9.61 12.88 16.43
CA ALA A 292 10.17 11.54 16.46
C ALA A 292 11.57 11.62 15.82
N ASP A 293 12.57 11.19 16.57
CA ASP A 293 13.97 11.15 16.14
C ASP A 293 14.14 10.22 14.93
N PHE A 294 14.25 10.81 13.73
CA PHE A 294 14.37 10.10 12.45
C PHE A 294 15.82 9.66 12.14
N SER A 295 16.74 9.69 13.12
CA SER A 295 18.18 9.69 12.90
C SER A 295 18.86 8.32 12.77
N ALA A 296 18.17 7.19 13.00
CA ALA A 296 18.79 5.87 12.93
C ALA A 296 18.13 4.94 11.90
N GLU A 297 18.92 4.39 11.00
CA GLU A 297 18.52 3.31 10.10
C GLU A 297 18.36 2.01 10.88
N THR A 298 17.28 1.28 10.64
CA THR A 298 17.04 -0.02 11.26
C THR A 298 17.09 -1.10 10.19
N ILE A 299 18.08 -1.98 10.26
CA ILE A 299 18.30 -3.05 9.28
C ILE A 299 17.92 -4.41 9.89
N SER A 300 17.34 -5.31 9.07
CA SER A 300 17.06 -6.69 9.48
C SER A 300 18.35 -7.45 9.81
N SER A 301 18.23 -8.50 10.64
CA SER A 301 19.35 -9.32 11.08
C SER A 301 20.16 -9.96 9.94
N ASP A 302 19.51 -10.24 8.79
CA ASP A 302 20.15 -10.77 7.59
C ASP A 302 20.71 -9.68 6.64
N GLY A 303 20.63 -8.41 7.00
CA GLY A 303 21.15 -7.28 6.24
C GLY A 303 20.42 -6.98 4.92
N LYS A 304 19.25 -7.58 4.69
CA LYS A 304 18.54 -7.47 3.39
C LYS A 304 17.38 -6.50 3.38
N VAL A 305 16.88 -6.08 4.54
CA VAL A 305 15.77 -5.12 4.65
C VAL A 305 16.18 -3.94 5.49
N LEU A 306 16.00 -2.74 4.94
CA LEU A 306 16.08 -1.47 5.65
C LEU A 306 14.67 -1.03 6.01
N PHE A 307 14.42 -0.71 7.29
CA PHE A 307 13.15 -0.21 7.78
C PHE A 307 13.24 1.31 7.98
N LEU A 308 12.34 2.03 7.34
CA LEU A 308 12.21 3.49 7.40
C LEU A 308 10.82 3.89 7.92
N GLY A 309 10.63 5.19 8.05
CA GLY A 309 9.38 5.77 8.52
C GLY A 309 9.25 5.81 10.04
N SER A 310 8.10 6.23 10.52
CA SER A 310 7.85 6.51 11.93
C SER A 310 7.76 5.25 12.82
N GLY A 311 7.57 4.08 12.23
CA GLY A 311 7.43 2.80 12.93
C GLY A 311 8.55 1.80 12.67
N ARG A 312 9.73 2.23 12.24
CA ARG A 312 10.82 1.34 11.79
C ARG A 312 11.19 0.25 12.79
N GLU A 313 11.32 0.56 14.08
CA GLU A 313 11.64 -0.42 15.13
C GLU A 313 10.50 -1.43 15.34
N LYS A 314 9.26 -0.95 15.40
CA LYS A 314 8.07 -1.80 15.51
C LYS A 314 7.97 -2.75 14.32
N ASN A 315 8.17 -2.23 13.13
CA ASN A 315 8.09 -3.02 11.89
C ASN A 315 9.21 -4.06 11.81
N ARG A 316 10.45 -3.70 12.19
CA ARG A 316 11.56 -4.64 12.27
C ARG A 316 11.29 -5.74 13.27
N THR A 317 10.89 -5.40 14.49
CA THR A 317 10.60 -6.37 15.54
C THR A 317 9.50 -7.35 15.12
N PHE A 318 8.40 -6.83 14.56
CA PHE A 318 7.32 -7.67 14.04
C PHE A 318 7.78 -8.57 12.88
N TYR A 319 8.58 -8.01 11.96
CA TYR A 319 9.15 -8.74 10.84
C TYR A 319 10.01 -9.92 11.33
N GLU A 320 10.97 -9.69 12.23
CA GLU A 320 11.89 -10.71 12.70
C GLU A 320 11.17 -11.84 13.44
N HIS A 321 10.19 -11.52 14.31
CA HIS A 321 9.37 -12.53 14.99
C HIS A 321 8.55 -13.39 14.01
N SER A 322 7.96 -12.77 12.98
CA SER A 322 7.14 -13.48 12.00
C SER A 322 8.00 -14.28 11.02
N PHE A 323 9.18 -13.77 10.65
CA PHE A 323 10.13 -14.44 9.78
C PHE A 323 10.69 -15.71 10.43
N ALA A 324 11.02 -15.66 11.73
CA ALA A 324 11.48 -16.82 12.47
C ALA A 324 10.44 -17.95 12.55
N ARG A 325 9.14 -17.61 12.66
CA ARG A 325 8.04 -18.60 12.68
C ARG A 325 7.83 -19.29 11.33
N ASN A 326 8.14 -18.63 10.22
CA ASN A 326 7.97 -19.20 8.88
C ASN A 326 9.18 -20.07 8.43
N LEU A 327 10.28 -20.07 9.18
CA LEU A 327 11.45 -20.90 8.95
C LEU A 327 11.46 -22.17 9.83
N SER A 328 10.59 -22.26 10.84
CA SER A 328 10.38 -23.42 11.70
C SER A 328 9.21 -24.26 11.23
#